data_4068ea8c58611b46c7448db32d64d7af
#
_entry.id   4068ea8c58611b46c7448db32d64d7af
#
_cell.length_a   1.000
_cell.length_b   1.000
_cell.length_c   1.000
_cell.angle_alpha   90.00
_cell.angle_beta   90.00
_cell.angle_gamma   90.00
#
_symmetry.space_group_name_H-M   'P 1'
#
loop_
_entity.id
_entity.type
_entity.pdbx_description
1 polymer ?
#
loop_
_entity_poly.entity_id
_entity_poly.type
_entity_poly.pdbx_seq_one_letter_code
_entity_poly.pdbx_strand_id
1 'polypeptide(L)'
;MFLIYLLAPIFFQVIDHPMVLPLIEYFMGDHIILGSLSARIVRSKDPVQHLHGDIPQSLLKKSAEFPVMMNTVWMLDGFTPEIGATGIVLGSHKSGYAQIPEGIEIRNVQTAIAPVGSVLIFNGQCWHGGGEC
;
A
#
# COMPACT_ATOMS: atom_id res chain seq x y z
N MET A 1 -2.42 -7.91 -13.87
CA MET A 1 -2.40 -6.50 -13.41
C MET A 1 -2.45 -5.62 -14.66
N PHE A 2 -3.49 -4.82 -14.83
CA PHE A 2 -3.62 -3.94 -15.99
C PHE A 2 -3.22 -2.52 -15.58
N LEU A 3 -2.51 -1.81 -16.47
CA LEU A 3 -2.23 -0.38 -16.31
C LEU A 3 -3.54 0.39 -16.54
N ILE A 4 -4.30 0.57 -15.49
CA ILE A 4 -5.71 1.01 -15.56
C ILE A 4 -5.87 2.43 -16.10
N TYR A 5 -4.86 3.29 -15.93
CA TYR A 5 -4.87 4.66 -16.45
C TYR A 5 -4.87 4.70 -17.99
N LEU A 6 -4.37 3.65 -18.67
CA LEU A 6 -4.44 3.56 -20.13
C LEU A 6 -5.86 3.25 -20.64
N LEU A 7 -6.73 2.72 -19.75
CA LEU A 7 -8.09 2.32 -20.10
C LEU A 7 -9.12 3.42 -19.80
N ALA A 8 -8.84 4.29 -18.84
CA ALA A 8 -9.79 5.34 -18.43
C ALA A 8 -9.03 6.59 -17.94
N PRO A 9 -9.11 7.72 -18.69
CA PRO A 9 -8.40 8.96 -18.36
C PRO A 9 -8.74 9.53 -16.97
N ILE A 10 -9.87 9.17 -16.37
CA ILE A 10 -10.25 9.58 -15.01
C ILE A 10 -9.20 9.19 -13.97
N PHE A 11 -8.47 8.10 -14.19
CA PHE A 11 -7.45 7.65 -13.25
C PHE A 11 -6.19 8.53 -13.24
N PHE A 12 -5.98 9.42 -14.22
CA PHE A 12 -4.93 10.42 -14.11
C PHE A 12 -5.15 11.37 -12.93
N GLN A 13 -6.41 11.66 -12.58
CA GLN A 13 -6.75 12.49 -11.42
C GLN A 13 -6.33 11.88 -10.08
N VAL A 14 -6.10 10.58 -10.05
CA VAL A 14 -5.58 9.86 -8.87
C VAL A 14 -4.07 10.07 -8.74
N ILE A 15 -3.35 10.17 -9.87
CA ILE A 15 -1.88 10.24 -9.90
C ILE A 15 -1.39 11.59 -9.37
N ASP A 16 -2.00 12.69 -9.81
CA ASP A 16 -1.63 14.06 -9.47
C ASP A 16 -2.61 14.76 -8.52
N HIS A 17 -3.32 13.97 -7.73
CA HIS A 17 -4.37 14.49 -6.84
C HIS A 17 -3.82 15.55 -5.89
N PRO A 18 -4.41 16.78 -5.86
CA PRO A 18 -3.83 17.94 -5.20
C PRO A 18 -3.70 17.84 -3.67
N MET A 19 -4.41 16.93 -3.04
CA MET A 19 -4.29 16.66 -1.60
C MET A 19 -3.35 15.49 -1.29
N VAL A 20 -3.09 14.60 -2.23
CA VAL A 20 -2.32 13.36 -2.00
C VAL A 20 -0.88 13.52 -2.46
N LEU A 21 -0.67 14.01 -3.68
CA LEU A 21 0.68 14.18 -4.23
C LEU A 21 1.61 15.01 -3.33
N PRO A 22 1.20 16.16 -2.76
CA PRO A 22 2.07 16.93 -1.86
C PRO A 22 2.47 16.17 -0.59
N LEU A 23 1.63 15.25 -0.10
CA LEU A 23 1.99 14.40 1.03
C LEU A 23 3.07 13.37 0.66
N ILE A 24 2.98 12.80 -0.54
CA ILE A 24 4.01 11.89 -1.03
C ILE A 24 5.33 12.62 -1.23
N GLU A 25 5.31 13.79 -1.86
CA GLU A 25 6.48 14.65 -2.07
C GLU A 25 7.12 15.11 -0.76
N TYR A 26 6.33 15.37 0.28
CA TYR A 26 6.84 15.70 1.60
C TYR A 26 7.74 14.60 2.18
N PHE A 27 7.38 13.33 1.98
CA PHE A 27 8.14 12.18 2.51
C PHE A 27 9.25 11.70 1.57
N MET A 28 9.09 11.82 0.26
CA MET A 28 9.98 11.24 -0.73
C MET A 28 10.83 12.25 -1.50
N GLY A 29 10.52 13.55 -1.37
CA GLY A 29 11.07 14.60 -2.22
C GLY A 29 10.30 14.77 -3.53
N ASP A 30 10.71 15.75 -4.33
CA ASP A 30 10.02 16.17 -5.57
C ASP A 30 10.44 15.37 -6.81
N HIS A 31 11.46 14.54 -6.71
CA HIS A 31 11.95 13.67 -7.81
C HIS A 31 11.38 12.26 -7.69
N ILE A 32 10.06 12.14 -7.71
CA ILE A 32 9.35 10.85 -7.62
C ILE A 32 8.88 10.38 -8.99
N ILE A 33 8.70 9.10 -9.13
CA ILE A 33 8.13 8.47 -10.32
C ILE A 33 6.93 7.60 -9.94
N LEU A 34 5.92 7.55 -10.80
CA LEU A 34 4.84 6.59 -10.66
C LEU A 34 5.36 5.20 -11.03
N GLY A 35 5.41 4.29 -10.04
CA GLY A 35 5.81 2.90 -10.26
C GLY A 35 4.72 2.10 -10.98
N SER A 36 3.49 2.18 -10.46
CA SER A 36 2.33 1.51 -11.06
C SER A 36 1.02 2.12 -10.54
N LEU A 37 -0.04 1.92 -11.30
CA LEU A 37 -1.42 2.15 -10.88
C LEU A 37 -2.27 0.96 -11.31
N SER A 38 -2.95 0.32 -10.37
CA SER A 38 -3.79 -0.84 -10.62
C SER A 38 -5.09 -0.75 -9.84
N ALA A 39 -6.15 -1.38 -10.33
CA ALA A 39 -7.36 -1.61 -9.55
C ALA A 39 -7.41 -3.07 -9.11
N ARG A 40 -7.87 -3.28 -7.88
CA ARG A 40 -8.15 -4.59 -7.32
C ARG A 40 -9.63 -4.69 -6.99
N ILE A 41 -10.26 -5.73 -7.48
CA ILE A 41 -11.62 -6.12 -7.11
C ILE A 41 -11.49 -7.36 -6.24
N VAL A 42 -11.94 -7.26 -5.00
CA VAL A 42 -11.99 -8.39 -4.05
C VAL A 42 -13.38 -9.00 -4.10
N ARG A 43 -13.45 -10.31 -4.23
CA ARG A 43 -14.70 -11.07 -4.27
C ARG A 43 -14.75 -12.01 -3.08
N SER A 44 -15.97 -12.37 -2.66
CA SER A 44 -16.17 -13.39 -1.64
C SER A 44 -15.41 -14.68 -2.01
N LYS A 45 -14.64 -15.20 -1.06
CA LYS A 45 -13.76 -16.37 -1.20
C LYS A 45 -12.48 -16.15 -2.01
N ASP A 46 -12.16 -14.93 -2.43
CA ASP A 46 -10.82 -14.66 -2.92
C ASP A 46 -9.80 -14.96 -1.81
N PRO A 47 -8.65 -15.55 -2.15
CA PRO A 47 -7.65 -15.86 -1.14
C PRO A 47 -7.10 -14.60 -0.49
N VAL A 48 -6.87 -14.67 0.82
CA VAL A 48 -6.16 -13.63 1.58
C VAL A 48 -4.80 -13.39 0.92
N GLN A 49 -4.46 -12.13 0.72
CA GLN A 49 -3.12 -11.79 0.29
C GLN A 49 -2.16 -11.91 1.47
N HIS A 50 -1.12 -12.73 1.33
CA HIS A 50 -0.08 -12.82 2.35
C HIS A 50 0.55 -11.45 2.61
N LEU A 51 0.86 -11.19 3.88
CA LEU A 51 1.59 -9.99 4.26
C LEU A 51 2.97 -9.97 3.59
N HIS A 52 3.31 -8.85 2.99
CA HIS A 52 4.57 -8.64 2.25
C HIS A 52 4.98 -7.19 2.31
N GLY A 53 6.24 -6.90 2.03
CA GLY A 53 6.72 -5.56 1.72
C GLY A 53 6.97 -5.44 0.23
N ASP A 54 6.81 -4.25 -0.34
CA ASP A 54 6.91 -4.04 -1.79
C ASP A 54 8.33 -3.76 -2.27
N ILE A 55 9.27 -3.52 -1.36
CA ILE A 55 10.65 -3.24 -1.74
C ILE A 55 11.53 -4.47 -1.61
N PRO A 56 12.54 -4.65 -2.48
CA PRO A 56 13.49 -5.72 -2.34
C PRO A 56 14.46 -5.49 -1.15
N GLN A 57 14.96 -6.57 -0.56
CA GLN A 57 15.89 -6.53 0.56
C GLN A 57 17.14 -5.65 0.30
N SER A 58 17.59 -5.56 -0.96
CA SER A 58 18.73 -4.76 -1.37
C SER A 58 18.55 -3.24 -1.18
N LEU A 59 17.31 -2.77 -1.13
CA LEU A 59 16.99 -1.36 -0.95
C LEU A 59 16.77 -0.97 0.52
N LEU A 60 16.65 -1.91 1.44
CA LEU A 60 16.38 -1.64 2.85
C LEU A 60 17.41 -0.70 3.51
N LYS A 61 18.70 -0.87 3.20
CA LYS A 61 19.75 0.00 3.77
C LYS A 61 19.61 1.46 3.38
N LYS A 62 19.08 1.72 2.17
CA LYS A 62 18.84 3.09 1.66
C LYS A 62 17.56 3.70 2.23
N SER A 63 16.62 2.87 2.64
CA SER A 63 15.31 3.28 3.13
C SER A 63 15.25 3.45 4.66
N ALA A 64 16.37 3.28 5.36
CA ALA A 64 16.43 3.44 6.81
C ALA A 64 16.19 4.88 7.28
N GLU A 65 16.52 5.86 6.43
CA GLU A 65 16.40 7.29 6.75
C GLU A 65 15.12 7.92 6.19
N PHE A 66 14.66 7.46 5.02
CA PHE A 66 13.45 7.96 4.35
C PHE A 66 12.81 6.86 3.48
N PRO A 67 11.50 6.93 3.19
CA PRO A 67 10.85 5.94 2.36
C PRO A 67 11.36 6.00 0.92
N VAL A 68 11.68 4.85 0.33
CA VAL A 68 12.03 4.72 -1.11
C VAL A 68 10.83 4.37 -1.97
N MET A 69 9.72 4.02 -1.34
CA MET A 69 8.44 3.74 -1.98
C MET A 69 7.30 4.11 -1.03
N MET A 70 6.31 4.81 -1.55
CA MET A 70 5.05 5.07 -0.87
C MET A 70 3.90 4.48 -1.68
N ASN A 71 2.96 3.88 -0.99
CA ASN A 71 1.73 3.37 -1.58
C ASN A 71 0.55 4.26 -1.22
N THR A 72 -0.36 4.42 -2.17
CA THR A 72 -1.69 5.00 -1.95
C THR A 72 -2.75 3.98 -2.34
N VAL A 73 -3.68 3.70 -1.43
CA VAL A 73 -4.83 2.85 -1.71
C VAL A 73 -6.09 3.70 -1.67
N TRP A 74 -6.72 3.87 -2.82
CA TRP A 74 -7.93 4.65 -3.01
C TRP A 74 -9.15 3.77 -2.81
N MET A 75 -9.97 4.10 -1.85
CA MET A 75 -11.12 3.32 -1.45
C MET A 75 -12.32 3.68 -2.33
N LEU A 76 -12.51 2.97 -3.43
CA LEU A 76 -13.67 3.13 -4.31
C LEU A 76 -14.93 2.54 -3.67
N ASP A 77 -14.74 1.52 -2.84
CA ASP A 77 -15.72 1.01 -1.87
C ASP A 77 -15.18 1.25 -0.46
N GLY A 78 -16.06 1.35 0.54
CA GLY A 78 -15.63 1.53 1.92
C GLY A 78 -14.81 0.33 2.40
N PHE A 79 -13.74 0.57 3.15
CA PHE A 79 -12.96 -0.52 3.75
C PHE A 79 -13.57 -0.93 5.08
N THR A 80 -13.99 -2.19 5.16
CA THR A 80 -14.43 -2.84 6.41
C THR A 80 -13.74 -4.20 6.56
N PRO A 81 -13.71 -4.79 7.75
CA PRO A 81 -13.11 -6.12 7.93
C PRO A 81 -13.72 -7.19 7.02
N GLU A 82 -15.02 -7.08 6.74
CA GLU A 82 -15.79 -8.08 5.98
C GLU A 82 -15.55 -8.04 4.47
N ILE A 83 -14.97 -6.96 3.95
CA ILE A 83 -14.74 -6.78 2.50
C ILE A 83 -13.26 -6.76 2.13
N GLY A 84 -12.43 -7.40 2.92
CA GLY A 84 -11.02 -7.59 2.59
C GLY A 84 -10.17 -6.34 2.72
N ALA A 85 -10.48 -5.46 3.69
CA ALA A 85 -9.69 -4.27 3.96
C ALA A 85 -8.21 -4.58 4.19
N THR A 86 -7.35 -3.69 3.74
CA THR A 86 -5.90 -3.85 3.85
C THR A 86 -5.45 -3.89 5.30
N GLY A 87 -4.73 -4.95 5.66
CA GLY A 87 -4.01 -5.06 6.92
C GLY A 87 -2.58 -4.56 6.81
N ILE A 88 -2.11 -3.82 7.81
CA ILE A 88 -0.75 -3.30 7.88
C ILE A 88 -0.13 -3.64 9.24
N VAL A 89 1.11 -4.10 9.24
CA VAL A 89 1.90 -4.31 10.45
C VAL A 89 2.64 -3.01 10.78
N LEU A 90 2.12 -2.27 11.74
CA LEU A 90 2.68 -0.98 12.12
C LEU A 90 4.12 -1.12 12.65
N GLY A 91 5.02 -0.27 12.14
CA GLY A 91 6.44 -0.27 12.53
C GLY A 91 7.30 -1.32 11.82
N SER A 92 6.74 -2.20 11.01
CA SER A 92 7.48 -3.27 10.32
C SER A 92 8.53 -2.75 9.33
N HIS A 93 8.39 -1.54 8.81
CA HIS A 93 9.42 -0.87 8.00
C HIS A 93 10.76 -0.68 8.74
N LYS A 94 10.76 -0.77 10.08
CA LYS A 94 11.97 -0.67 10.91
C LYS A 94 12.57 -2.03 11.28
N SER A 95 11.97 -3.13 10.82
CA SER A 95 12.40 -4.49 11.18
C SER A 95 13.76 -4.89 10.61
N GLY A 96 14.23 -4.23 9.55
CA GLY A 96 15.42 -4.62 8.81
C GLY A 96 15.16 -5.74 7.77
N TYR A 97 13.90 -6.15 7.59
CA TYR A 97 13.49 -7.19 6.65
C TYR A 97 12.48 -6.67 5.63
N ALA A 98 12.73 -6.88 4.34
CA ALA A 98 11.80 -6.55 3.26
C ALA A 98 10.57 -7.46 3.26
N GLN A 99 10.79 -8.72 3.59
CA GLN A 99 9.75 -9.74 3.71
C GLN A 99 9.74 -10.30 5.12
N ILE A 100 8.62 -10.87 5.53
CA ILE A 100 8.49 -11.50 6.84
C ILE A 100 9.42 -12.73 6.88
N PRO A 101 10.36 -12.78 7.82
CA PRO A 101 11.20 -13.96 7.99
C PRO A 101 10.38 -15.19 8.38
N GLU A 102 10.79 -16.35 7.91
CA GLU A 102 10.15 -17.62 8.26
C GLU A 102 10.16 -17.84 9.79
N GLY A 103 9.05 -18.32 10.31
CA GLY A 103 8.88 -18.61 11.74
C GLY A 103 8.54 -17.40 12.62
N ILE A 104 8.44 -16.19 12.06
CA ILE A 104 7.98 -15.02 12.82
C ILE A 104 6.46 -14.99 12.85
N GLU A 105 5.91 -14.98 14.06
CA GLU A 105 4.49 -14.75 14.32
C GLU A 105 4.18 -13.25 14.31
N ILE A 106 3.25 -12.84 13.46
CA ILE A 106 2.79 -11.45 13.38
C ILE A 106 1.55 -11.26 14.24
N ARG A 107 1.64 -10.39 15.25
CA ARG A 107 0.57 -10.18 16.23
C ARG A 107 -0.17 -8.84 16.10
N ASN A 108 0.42 -7.84 15.46
CA ASN A 108 -0.08 -6.47 15.46
C ASN A 108 -0.46 -6.00 14.05
N VAL A 109 -1.34 -6.75 13.38
CA VAL A 109 -1.92 -6.30 12.11
C VAL A 109 -3.04 -5.31 12.41
N GLN A 110 -2.93 -4.11 11.89
CA GLN A 110 -3.99 -3.10 11.94
C GLN A 110 -4.75 -3.09 10.62
N THR A 111 -6.05 -3.29 10.67
CA THR A 111 -6.92 -3.20 9.48
C THR A 111 -7.26 -1.74 9.21
N ALA A 112 -7.05 -1.30 7.98
CA ALA A 112 -7.41 0.04 7.54
C ALA A 112 -8.93 0.11 7.30
N ILE A 113 -9.66 0.64 8.28
CA ILE A 113 -11.13 0.83 8.19
C ILE A 113 -11.40 2.28 7.86
N ALA A 114 -12.08 2.54 6.74
CA ALA A 114 -12.42 3.89 6.33
C ALA A 114 -13.56 3.90 5.28
N PRO A 115 -14.31 5.01 5.18
CA PRO A 115 -15.39 5.14 4.21
C PRO A 115 -14.89 5.28 2.78
N VAL A 116 -15.81 5.12 1.81
CA VAL A 116 -15.60 5.43 0.40
C VAL A 116 -15.00 6.84 0.23
N GLY A 117 -14.07 6.99 -0.70
CA GLY A 117 -13.37 8.26 -0.98
C GLY A 117 -12.19 8.54 -0.07
N SER A 118 -11.90 7.66 0.90
CA SER A 118 -10.68 7.74 1.70
C SER A 118 -9.47 7.27 0.91
N VAL A 119 -8.28 7.77 1.31
CA VAL A 119 -6.99 7.32 0.77
C VAL A 119 -6.12 6.87 1.93
N LEU A 120 -5.70 5.62 1.88
CA LEU A 120 -4.67 5.08 2.78
C LEU A 120 -3.31 5.33 2.15
N ILE A 121 -2.43 6.01 2.88
CA ILE A 121 -1.04 6.30 2.46
C ILE A 121 -0.09 5.60 3.43
N PHE A 122 0.85 4.83 2.92
CA PHE A 122 1.81 4.12 3.77
C PHE A 122 3.14 3.87 3.06
N ASN A 123 4.18 3.68 3.86
CA ASN A 123 5.51 3.30 3.39
C ASN A 123 5.46 1.87 2.83
N GLY A 124 5.85 1.65 1.58
CA GLY A 124 5.87 0.35 0.91
C GLY A 124 6.77 -0.72 1.58
N GLN A 125 7.62 -0.31 2.53
CA GLN A 125 8.36 -1.25 3.38
C GLN A 125 7.50 -1.86 4.50
N CYS A 126 6.39 -1.24 4.88
CA CYS A 126 5.50 -1.84 5.85
C CYS A 126 4.95 -3.15 5.30
N TRP A 127 5.00 -4.19 6.10
CA TRP A 127 4.35 -5.44 5.74
C TRP A 127 2.84 -5.24 5.73
N HIS A 128 2.24 -5.55 4.61
CA HIS A 128 0.82 -5.33 4.38
C HIS A 128 0.23 -6.40 3.47
N GLY A 129 -1.08 -6.49 3.43
CA GLY A 129 -1.79 -7.43 2.56
C GLY A 129 -3.29 -7.17 2.57
N GLY A 130 -3.99 -7.60 1.54
CA GLY A 130 -5.45 -7.55 1.50
C GLY A 130 -6.05 -8.60 2.42
N GLY A 131 -7.07 -8.22 3.19
CA GLY A 131 -7.79 -9.13 4.07
C GLY A 131 -8.68 -10.11 3.32
N GLU A 132 -9.34 -10.96 4.10
CA GLU A 132 -10.37 -11.88 3.64
C GLU A 132 -11.68 -11.13 3.36
N CYS A 133 -12.42 -11.59 2.34
CA CYS A 133 -13.75 -11.08 2.01
C CYS A 133 -14.80 -12.18 2.19
#